data_21e701145b7f69aa26cdecaed8e26fb5
#
_entry.id   21e701145b7f69aa26cdecaed8e26fb5
#
_cell.length_a   1.000
_cell.length_b   1.000
_cell.length_c   1.000
_cell.angle_alpha   90.00
_cell.angle_beta   90.00
_cell.angle_gamma   90.00
#
_symmetry.space_group_name_H-M   'P 1'
#
loop_
_entity.id
_entity.type
_entity.pdbx_description
1 polymer ?
#
loop_
_entity_poly.entity_id
_entity_poly.type
_entity_poly.pdbx_seq_one_letter_code
_entity_poly.pdbx_strand_id
1 'polypeptide(L)' 'MKVFVFDIMLKGRFVCTLRYKYCPLFPIDFEELTKFILSKRPKLRNKPYNIAF' A
#
# COMPACT_ATOMS: atom_id res chain seq x y z
N MET A 1 14.65 -4.08 10.32
CA MET A 1 13.64 -3.84 9.26
C MET A 1 13.10 -2.43 9.34
N LYS A 2 12.74 -1.89 8.20
CA LYS A 2 12.14 -0.56 8.12
C LYS A 2 10.66 -0.66 7.82
N VAL A 3 9.93 0.41 8.12
CA VAL A 3 8.50 0.49 7.87
C VAL A 3 8.25 1.60 6.86
N PHE A 4 7.54 1.26 5.79
CA PHE A 4 7.08 2.22 4.81
C PHE A 4 5.64 2.59 5.17
N VAL A 5 5.43 3.86 5.50
CA VAL A 5 4.10 4.38 5.85
C VAL A 5 3.57 5.14 4.66
N PHE A 6 2.37 4.80 4.23
CA PHE A 6 1.75 5.42 3.06
C PHE A 6 0.25 5.51 3.21
N ASP A 7 -0.34 6.46 2.49
CA ASP A 7 -1.78 6.64 2.47
C ASP A 7 -2.35 6.04 1.20
N ILE A 8 -3.52 5.44 1.32
CA ILE A 8 -4.29 4.96 0.17
C ILE A 8 -5.32 6.03 -0.17
N MET A 9 -5.30 6.45 -1.43
CA MET A 9 -6.24 7.43 -1.96
C MET A 9 -7.08 6.78 -3.05
N LEU A 10 -8.35 7.09 -3.09
CA LEU A 10 -9.25 6.61 -4.13
C LEU A 10 -10.01 7.80 -4.69
N LYS A 11 -9.81 8.08 -5.98
CA LYS A 11 -10.43 9.22 -6.67
C LYS A 11 -10.18 10.55 -5.94
N GLY A 12 -8.94 10.73 -5.45
CA GLY A 12 -8.54 11.93 -4.72
C GLY A 12 -9.01 11.98 -3.28
N ARG A 13 -9.65 10.95 -2.77
CA ARG A 13 -10.12 10.89 -1.39
C ARG A 13 -9.27 9.95 -0.55
N PHE A 14 -8.98 10.38 0.67
CA PHE A 14 -8.26 9.55 1.63
C PHE A 14 -9.11 8.33 2.02
N VAL A 15 -8.49 7.16 1.99
CA VAL A 15 -9.14 5.91 2.41
C VAL A 15 -8.59 5.45 3.75
N CYS A 16 -7.27 5.24 3.82
CA CYS A 16 -6.62 4.76 5.04
C CYS A 16 -5.12 4.93 4.94
N THR A 17 -4.44 4.79 6.08
CA THR A 17 -2.99 4.74 6.16
C THR A 17 -2.57 3.32 6.45
N LEU A 18 -1.58 2.81 5.72
CA LEU A 18 -1.03 1.47 5.93
C LEU A 18 0.46 1.55 6.23
N ARG A 19 0.96 0.53 6.90
CA ARG A 19 2.37 0.38 7.24
C ARG A 19 2.85 -0.94 6.67
N TYR A 20 3.90 -0.87 5.85
CA TYR A 20 4.47 -2.04 5.21
C TYR A 20 5.90 -2.25 5.71
N LYS A 21 6.14 -3.38 6.36
CA LYS A 21 7.48 -3.72 6.83
C LYS A 21 8.29 -4.32 5.70
N TYR A 22 9.50 -3.84 5.53
CA TYR A 22 10.38 -4.33 4.46
C TYR A 22 11.83 -4.37 4.92
N CYS A 23 12.63 -5.20 4.26
CA CYS A 23 14.06 -5.27 4.48
C CYS A 23 14.75 -4.21 3.61
N PRO A 24 15.54 -3.27 4.20
CA PRO A 24 16.18 -2.22 3.42
C PRO A 24 17.27 -2.73 2.46
N LEU A 25 17.68 -3.98 2.60
CA LEU A 25 18.66 -4.59 1.69
C LEU A 25 18.06 -4.97 0.34
N PHE A 26 16.73 -5.01 0.24
CA PHE A 26 16.02 -5.38 -0.98
C PHE A 26 15.04 -4.27 -1.36
N PRO A 27 14.87 -4.00 -2.66
CA PRO A 27 13.89 -3.02 -3.10
C PRO A 27 12.47 -3.49 -2.78
N ILE A 28 11.56 -2.53 -2.59
CA ILE A 28 10.15 -2.84 -2.41
C ILE A 28 9.60 -3.33 -3.74
N ASP A 29 9.01 -4.54 -3.73
CA ASP A 29 8.36 -5.10 -4.89
C ASP A 29 6.90 -4.62 -4.92
N PHE A 30 6.51 -3.93 -5.99
CA PHE A 30 5.15 -3.41 -6.10
C PHE A 30 4.10 -4.51 -6.16
N GLU A 31 4.41 -5.68 -6.69
CA GLU A 31 3.48 -6.81 -6.66
C GLU A 31 3.21 -7.26 -5.23
N GLU A 32 4.26 -7.38 -4.43
CA GLU A 32 4.11 -7.76 -3.03
C GLU A 32 3.36 -6.68 -2.25
N LEU A 33 3.67 -5.42 -2.53
CA LEU A 33 2.98 -4.30 -1.90
C LEU A 33 1.49 -4.31 -2.24
N THR A 34 1.15 -4.56 -3.50
CA THR A 34 -0.24 -4.65 -3.94
C THR A 34 -0.96 -5.80 -3.23
N LYS A 35 -0.34 -6.96 -3.12
CA LYS A 35 -0.92 -8.09 -2.38
C LYS A 35 -1.16 -7.72 -0.92
N PHE A 36 -0.22 -7.00 -0.30
CA PHE A 36 -0.37 -6.55 1.08
C PHE A 36 -1.56 -5.60 1.22
N ILE A 37 -1.67 -4.62 0.33
CA ILE A 37 -2.77 -3.66 0.35
C ILE A 37 -4.12 -4.37 0.22
N LEU A 38 -4.25 -5.29 -0.73
CA LEU A 38 -5.49 -6.02 -0.95
C LEU A 38 -5.81 -6.96 0.20
N SER A 39 -4.80 -7.48 0.88
CA SER A 39 -4.97 -8.28 2.08
C SER A 39 -5.57 -7.47 3.22
N LYS A 40 -5.14 -6.22 3.37
CA LYS A 40 -5.63 -5.32 4.43
C LYS A 40 -6.96 -4.67 4.05
N ARG A 41 -7.17 -4.40 2.76
CA ARG A 41 -8.35 -3.70 2.25
C ARG A 41 -8.87 -4.42 1.00
N PRO A 42 -9.53 -5.56 1.16
CA PRO A 42 -10.00 -6.35 0.00
C PRO A 42 -11.03 -5.60 -0.85
N LYS A 43 -11.69 -4.57 -0.30
CA LYS A 43 -12.64 -3.76 -1.05
C LYS A 43 -11.98 -2.91 -2.14
N LEU A 44 -10.66 -2.75 -2.09
CA LEU A 44 -9.91 -1.99 -3.11
C LEU A 44 -9.65 -2.81 -4.38
N ARG A 45 -9.97 -4.08 -4.36
CA ARG A 45 -9.78 -4.93 -5.53
C ARG A 45 -10.54 -4.36 -6.73
N ASN A 46 -9.85 -4.23 -7.86
CA ASN A 46 -10.39 -3.68 -9.10
C ASN A 46 -10.79 -2.19 -9.02
N LYS A 47 -10.28 -1.46 -8.02
CA LYS A 47 -10.52 -0.02 -7.91
C LYS A 47 -9.25 0.75 -8.23
N PRO A 48 -9.37 1.95 -8.82
CA PRO A 48 -8.21 2.76 -9.21
C PRO A 48 -7.64 3.55 -8.02
N TYR A 49 -7.15 2.86 -7.02
CA TYR A 49 -6.54 3.52 -5.88
C TYR A 49 -5.12 3.99 -6.20
N ASN A 50 -4.66 5.00 -5.46
CA ASN A 50 -3.30 5.52 -5.56
C ASN A 50 -2.63 5.48 -4.19
N ILE A 51 -1.31 5.43 -4.21
CA ILE A 51 -0.50 5.46 -3.00
C ILE A 51 0.13 6.84 -2.89
N ALA A 52 -0.05 7.48 -1.73
CA ALA A 52 0.56 8.77 -1.42
C ALA A 52 1.51 8.63 -0.23
N PHE A 53 2.71 9.19 -0.35
CA PHE A 53 3.72 9.13 0.70
C PHE A 53 4.56 10.39 0.74
#